data_37486537fc7444bba1dd27e5fc442064
#
_entry.id   37486537fc7444bba1dd27e5fc442064
#
_cell.length_a   1.000
_cell.length_b   1.000
_cell.length_c   1.000
_cell.angle_alpha   90.00
_cell.angle_beta   90.00
_cell.angle_gamma   90.00
#
_symmetry.space_group_name_H-M   'P 1'
#
loop_
_entity.id
_entity.type
_entity.pdbx_description
1 polymer ?
#
loop_
_entity_poly.entity_id
_entity_poly.type
_entity_poly.pdbx_seq_one_letter_code
_entity_poly.pdbx_strand_id
1 'polypeptide(L)' 'MRHLRDKALSTAEPISGEEIRALREREHLSQAAFARYLNLTVGYVSQLERGTKQPKGPALALLNVIRRKGLEVIL' A
#
# COMPACT_ATOMS: atom_id res chain seq x y z
N MET A 1 -5.84 15.21 -21.71
CA MET A 1 -5.80 15.56 -20.30
C MET A 1 -6.41 14.51 -19.42
N ARG A 2 -7.68 14.23 -19.63
CA ARG A 2 -8.34 13.23 -18.82
C ARG A 2 -7.75 11.85 -19.02
N HIS A 3 -7.23 11.58 -20.18
CA HIS A 3 -6.59 10.31 -20.46
C HIS A 3 -5.45 10.01 -19.50
N LEU A 4 -4.61 11.01 -19.26
CA LEU A 4 -3.48 10.83 -18.37
C LEU A 4 -3.94 10.55 -16.96
N ARG A 5 -4.97 11.25 -16.52
CA ARG A 5 -5.48 11.06 -15.18
C ARG A 5 -6.14 9.68 -15.04
N ASP A 6 -6.96 9.32 -16.02
CA ASP A 6 -7.62 8.02 -15.99
C ASP A 6 -6.59 6.90 -16.01
N LYS A 7 -5.56 7.08 -16.82
CA LYS A 7 -4.52 6.09 -16.93
C LYS A 7 -3.78 5.94 -15.60
N ALA A 8 -3.49 7.05 -14.94
CA ALA A 8 -2.80 7.01 -13.66
C ALA A 8 -3.62 6.25 -12.63
N LEU A 9 -4.92 6.46 -12.62
CA LEU A 9 -5.79 5.75 -11.69
C LEU A 9 -5.92 4.28 -12.04
N SER A 10 -5.95 3.98 -13.33
CA SER A 10 -6.12 2.60 -13.77
C SER A 10 -4.85 1.78 -13.69
N THR A 11 -3.71 2.41 -13.38
CA THR A 11 -2.45 1.69 -13.25
C THR A 11 -2.20 1.20 -11.83
N ALA A 12 -3.13 1.42 -10.91
CA ALA A 12 -3.02 0.86 -9.56
C ALA A 12 -3.21 -0.65 -9.67
N GLU A 13 -2.13 -1.39 -9.52
CA GLU A 13 -2.14 -2.82 -9.71
C GLU A 13 -2.43 -3.56 -8.41
N PRO A 14 -3.05 -4.74 -8.51
CA PRO A 14 -3.25 -5.56 -7.32
C PRO A 14 -1.91 -5.86 -6.66
N ILE A 15 -1.93 -5.90 -5.34
CA ILE A 15 -0.73 -6.21 -4.56
C ILE A 15 -1.10 -7.34 -3.61
N SER A 16 -0.29 -8.40 -3.62
CA SER A 16 -0.53 -9.54 -2.74
C SER A 16 -0.13 -9.21 -1.31
N GLY A 17 -0.63 -10.01 -0.37
CA GLY A 17 -0.24 -9.84 1.03
C GLY A 17 1.26 -10.00 1.23
N GLU A 18 1.87 -10.93 0.52
CA GLU A 18 3.32 -11.11 0.60
C GLU A 18 4.07 -9.88 0.12
N GLU A 19 3.59 -9.27 -0.95
CA GLU A 19 4.21 -8.06 -1.46
C GLU A 19 4.06 -6.90 -0.47
N ILE A 20 2.90 -6.80 0.17
CA ILE A 20 2.68 -5.75 1.17
C ILE A 20 3.65 -5.94 2.32
N ARG A 21 3.80 -7.17 2.78
CA ARG A 21 4.75 -7.47 3.85
C ARG A 21 6.18 -7.13 3.43
N ALA A 22 6.54 -7.47 2.20
CA ALA A 22 7.88 -7.17 1.71
C ALA A 22 8.14 -5.66 1.64
N LEU A 23 7.12 -4.90 1.23
CA LEU A 23 7.23 -3.45 1.23
C LEU A 23 7.51 -2.93 2.64
N ARG A 24 6.76 -3.42 3.61
CA ARG A 24 6.91 -2.99 4.98
C ARG A 24 8.30 -3.35 5.52
N GLU A 25 8.73 -4.57 5.26
CA GLU A 25 10.03 -5.03 5.75
C GLU A 25 11.19 -4.27 5.09
N ARG A 26 11.02 -3.92 3.84
CA ARG A 26 12.03 -3.12 3.13
C ARG A 26 12.24 -1.78 3.83
N GLU A 27 11.18 -1.23 4.41
CA GLU A 27 11.27 0.05 5.12
C GLU A 27 11.62 -0.14 6.59
N HIS A 28 11.85 -1.38 7.04
CA HIS A 28 12.21 -1.71 8.40
C HIS A 28 11.16 -1.27 9.43
N LEU A 29 9.89 -1.42 9.07
CA LEU A 29 8.81 -0.98 9.93
C LEU A 29 8.03 -2.15 10.52
N SER A 30 7.55 -1.98 11.75
CA SER A 30 6.59 -2.91 12.31
C SER A 30 5.24 -2.73 11.63
N GLN A 31 4.34 -3.69 11.83
CA GLN A 31 2.99 -3.55 11.30
C GLN A 31 2.30 -2.32 11.86
N ALA A 32 2.51 -2.03 13.15
CA ALA A 32 1.89 -0.86 13.77
C ALA A 32 2.40 0.43 13.17
N ALA A 33 3.71 0.53 12.98
CA ALA A 33 4.29 1.73 12.39
C ALA A 33 3.82 1.92 10.95
N PHE A 34 3.80 0.83 10.18
CA PHE A 34 3.35 0.88 8.80
C PHE A 34 1.89 1.33 8.71
N ALA A 35 1.06 0.79 9.62
CA ALA A 35 -0.35 1.17 9.67
C ALA A 35 -0.51 2.67 9.93
N ARG A 36 0.33 3.23 10.79
CA ARG A 36 0.26 4.66 11.09
C ARG A 36 0.57 5.50 9.87
N TYR A 37 1.59 5.12 9.11
CA TYR A 37 1.91 5.84 7.88
C TYR A 37 0.78 5.78 6.87
N LEU A 38 0.07 4.67 6.84
CA LEU A 38 -1.02 4.49 5.88
C LEU A 38 -2.36 4.98 6.42
N ASN A 39 -2.40 5.42 7.67
CA ASN A 39 -3.64 5.82 8.34
C ASN A 39 -4.64 4.66 8.40
N LEU A 40 -4.12 3.48 8.67
CA LEU A 40 -4.90 2.26 8.80
C LEU A 40 -4.71 1.70 10.20
N THR A 41 -5.56 0.74 10.58
CA THR A 41 -5.36 0.03 11.83
C THR A 41 -4.33 -1.08 11.64
N VAL A 42 -3.66 -1.46 12.72
CA VAL A 42 -2.71 -2.55 12.65
C VAL A 42 -3.42 -3.87 12.31
N GLY A 43 -4.65 -4.03 12.79
CA GLY A 43 -5.41 -5.22 12.46
C GLY A 43 -5.69 -5.35 10.98
N TYR A 44 -5.99 -4.22 10.32
CA TYR A 44 -6.24 -4.24 8.89
C TYR A 44 -4.96 -4.55 8.12
N VAL A 45 -3.83 -3.96 8.53
CA VAL A 45 -2.55 -4.28 7.90
C VAL A 45 -2.25 -5.76 8.02
N SER A 46 -2.48 -6.33 9.20
CA SER A 46 -2.28 -7.76 9.41
C SER A 46 -3.15 -8.59 8.47
N GLN A 47 -4.42 -8.20 8.31
CA GLN A 47 -5.32 -8.91 7.40
C GLN A 47 -4.87 -8.81 5.95
N LEU A 48 -4.37 -7.65 5.56
CA LEU A 48 -3.84 -7.48 4.21
C LEU A 48 -2.63 -8.38 3.97
N GLU A 49 -1.73 -8.43 4.93
CA GLU A 49 -0.51 -9.24 4.77
C GLU A 49 -0.81 -10.73 4.74
N ARG A 50 -1.82 -11.16 5.49
CA ARG A 50 -2.21 -12.56 5.48
C ARG A 50 -3.08 -12.94 4.29
N GLY A 51 -3.50 -11.96 3.50
CA GLY A 51 -4.35 -12.21 2.35
C GLY A 51 -5.82 -12.41 2.71
N THR A 52 -6.18 -12.19 3.97
CA THR A 52 -7.57 -12.30 4.41
C THR A 52 -8.43 -11.20 3.80
N LYS A 53 -7.82 -10.04 3.58
CA LYS A 53 -8.47 -8.94 2.91
C LYS A 53 -7.56 -8.40 1.84
N GLN A 54 -8.14 -7.78 0.83
CA GLN A 54 -7.38 -7.20 -0.26
C GLN A 54 -7.49 -5.69 -0.21
N PRO A 55 -6.38 -4.97 -0.47
CA PRO A 55 -6.44 -3.52 -0.47
C PRO A 55 -7.26 -3.05 -1.66
N LYS A 56 -8.05 -1.99 -1.44
CA LYS A 56 -8.89 -1.41 -2.47
C LYS A 56 -8.85 0.10 -2.35
N GLY A 57 -9.23 0.76 -3.43
CA GLY A 57 -9.38 2.21 -3.42
C GLY A 57 -8.13 2.93 -2.99
N PRO A 58 -8.27 3.91 -2.08
CA PRO A 58 -7.12 4.73 -1.68
C PRO A 58 -5.96 3.92 -1.10
N ALA A 59 -6.25 2.86 -0.35
CA ALA A 59 -5.20 2.04 0.23
C ALA A 59 -4.37 1.38 -0.87
N LEU A 60 -5.03 0.85 -1.90
CA LEU A 60 -4.32 0.22 -3.00
C LEU A 60 -3.49 1.24 -3.76
N ALA A 61 -4.05 2.41 -4.02
CA ALA A 61 -3.32 3.46 -4.72
C ALA A 61 -2.07 3.87 -3.94
N LEU A 62 -2.21 4.04 -2.63
CA LEU A 62 -1.09 4.44 -1.79
C LEU A 62 -0.01 3.37 -1.76
N LEU A 63 -0.40 2.12 -1.65
CA LEU A 63 0.57 1.02 -1.66
C LEU A 63 1.32 0.95 -2.97
N ASN A 64 0.65 1.24 -4.09
CA ASN A 64 1.33 1.27 -5.39
C ASN A 64 2.35 2.40 -5.45
N VAL A 65 2.03 3.56 -4.87
CA VAL A 65 2.97 4.67 -4.82
C VAL A 65 4.19 4.29 -4.00
N ILE A 66 3.98 3.68 -2.84
CA ILE A 66 5.08 3.27 -1.97
C ILE A 66 5.94 2.23 -2.67
N ARG A 67 5.32 1.30 -3.38
CA ARG A 67 6.06 0.27 -4.09
C ARG A 67 7.02 0.87 -5.10
N ARG A 68 6.58 1.90 -5.80
CA ARG A 68 7.39 2.51 -6.85
C ARG A 68 8.41 3.50 -6.32
N LYS A 69 8.05 4.28 -5.32
CA LYS A 69 8.85 5.42 -4.91
C LYS A 69 9.38 5.35 -3.48
N GLY A 70 8.89 4.39 -2.71
CA GLY A 70 9.29 4.28 -1.33
C GLY A 70 8.39 5.08 -0.41
N LEU A 71 8.55 4.84 0.89
CA LEU A 71 7.67 5.41 1.90
C LEU A 71 7.87 6.91 2.09
N GLU A 72 9.05 7.40 1.77
CA GLU A 72 9.37 8.81 1.99
C GLU A 72 8.47 9.77 1.22
N VAL A 73 7.76 9.27 0.20
CA VAL A 73 6.85 10.15 -0.54
C VAL A 73 5.66 10.59 0.30
N ILE A 74 5.38 9.90 1.40
CA ILE A 74 4.24 10.25 2.24
C ILE A 74 4.68 10.80 3.59
N LEU A 75 5.96 10.97 3.76
CA LEU A 75 6.50 11.60 4.95
C LEU A 75 6.58 13.11 4.75
#